data_8c8147c09c55cc501aa9e32207226a3b
#
_entry.id   8c8147c09c55cc501aa9e32207226a3b
#
_cell.length_a   1.000
_cell.length_b   1.000
_cell.length_c   1.000
_cell.angle_alpha   90.00
_cell.angle_beta   90.00
_cell.angle_gamma   90.00
#
_symmetry.space_group_name_H-M   'P 1'
#
loop_
_entity.id
_entity.type
_entity.pdbx_description
1 polymer ?
#
loop_
_entity_poly.entity_id
_entity_poly.type
_entity_poly.pdbx_seq_one_letter_code
_entity_poly.pdbx_strand_id
1 'polypeptide(L)'
;MGKYFIEVWKAAGMKMSNVKFIWASEEINKRSNEYWMQVMDIACKNTIARIQKCATIMGKKESDQLKVSQLFYPCMQCTDVFFLDVDICQLGLDQRKVNMLAREYADNLEDKPIIVSHGMISGLVEGQEKMSKSNPDSAIFMEDTPKDVENKIKKAFCK
;
A
#
# COMPACT_ATOMS: atom_id res chain seq x y z
N MET A 1 -4.03 7.86 13.92
CA MET A 1 -3.62 8.17 12.53
C MET A 1 -4.83 8.19 11.58
N GLY A 2 -5.61 7.11 11.39
CA GLY A 2 -6.69 7.08 10.41
C GLY A 2 -7.73 8.20 10.54
N LYS A 3 -8.18 8.52 11.77
CA LYS A 3 -9.10 9.66 12.01
C LYS A 3 -8.50 11.00 11.56
N TYR A 4 -7.20 11.18 11.77
CA TYR A 4 -6.47 12.36 11.31
C TYR A 4 -6.48 12.46 9.77
N PHE A 5 -6.22 11.37 9.06
CA PHE A 5 -6.29 11.38 7.59
C PHE A 5 -7.66 11.73 7.05
N ILE A 6 -8.74 11.29 7.72
CA ILE A 6 -10.10 11.65 7.32
C ILE A 6 -10.28 13.18 7.36
N GLU A 7 -9.81 13.85 8.42
CA GLU A 7 -9.90 15.30 8.53
C GLU A 7 -9.03 16.03 7.50
N VAL A 8 -7.82 15.53 7.24
CA VAL A 8 -6.93 16.06 6.18
C VAL A 8 -7.61 15.97 4.81
N TRP A 9 -8.22 14.85 4.48
CA TRP A 9 -8.90 14.67 3.19
C TRP A 9 -10.15 15.54 3.05
N LYS A 10 -10.91 15.74 4.13
CA LYS A 10 -12.01 16.71 4.16
C LYS A 10 -11.49 18.13 3.89
N ALA A 11 -10.43 18.53 4.58
CA ALA A 11 -9.80 19.84 4.40
C ALA A 11 -9.23 20.04 2.98
N ALA A 12 -8.74 18.96 2.34
CA ALA A 12 -8.30 18.99 0.95
C ALA A 12 -9.44 19.00 -0.08
N GLY A 13 -10.71 19.02 0.35
CA GLY A 13 -11.87 19.15 -0.53
C GLY A 13 -12.39 17.84 -1.10
N MET A 14 -12.05 16.70 -0.50
CA MET A 14 -12.58 15.40 -0.94
C MET A 14 -14.10 15.34 -0.74
N LYS A 15 -14.84 14.91 -1.76
CA LYS A 15 -16.29 14.67 -1.69
C LYS A 15 -16.58 13.42 -0.87
N MET A 16 -16.78 13.59 0.42
CA MET A 16 -16.96 12.49 1.39
C MET A 16 -18.21 11.64 1.14
N SER A 17 -19.21 12.15 0.42
CA SER A 17 -20.42 11.41 0.07
C SER A 17 -20.17 10.17 -0.79
N ASN A 18 -19.07 10.16 -1.53
CA ASN A 18 -18.68 9.07 -2.41
C ASN A 18 -17.53 8.21 -1.85
N VAL A 19 -17.17 8.42 -0.57
CA VAL A 19 -16.04 7.75 0.07
C VAL A 19 -16.51 6.96 1.28
N LYS A 20 -16.19 5.69 1.31
CA LYS A 20 -16.39 4.81 2.46
C LYS A 20 -15.04 4.47 3.08
N PHE A 21 -14.80 4.93 4.30
CA PHE A 21 -13.65 4.51 5.08
C PHE A 21 -13.91 3.17 5.74
N ILE A 22 -13.02 2.23 5.53
CA ILE A 22 -13.09 0.89 6.09
C ILE A 22 -11.87 0.70 7.01
N TRP A 23 -12.14 0.31 8.26
CA TRP A 23 -11.11 -0.05 9.21
C TRP A 23 -10.80 -1.54 9.07
N ALA A 24 -9.59 -1.88 8.63
CA ALA A 24 -9.19 -3.26 8.41
C ALA A 24 -9.44 -4.15 9.64
N SER A 25 -9.12 -3.67 10.85
CA SER A 25 -9.36 -4.42 12.09
C SER A 25 -10.84 -4.73 12.34
N GLU A 26 -11.72 -3.77 12.04
CA GLU A 26 -13.16 -3.98 12.23
C GLU A 26 -13.72 -4.94 11.19
N GLU A 27 -13.33 -4.76 9.93
CA GLU A 27 -13.84 -5.57 8.83
C GLU A 27 -13.35 -7.02 8.91
N ILE A 28 -12.06 -7.21 9.22
CA ILE A 28 -11.50 -8.54 9.44
C ILE A 28 -12.16 -9.23 10.63
N ASN A 29 -12.37 -8.52 11.76
CA ASN A 29 -12.99 -9.11 12.94
C ASN A 29 -14.43 -9.57 12.68
N LYS A 30 -15.20 -8.87 11.84
CA LYS A 30 -16.57 -9.27 11.48
C LYS A 30 -16.63 -10.60 10.71
N ARG A 31 -15.62 -10.85 9.87
CA ARG A 31 -15.56 -12.00 8.96
C ARG A 31 -14.20 -12.72 9.03
N SER A 32 -13.67 -12.90 10.24
CA SER A 32 -12.30 -13.38 10.47
C SER A 32 -12.02 -14.75 9.85
N ASN A 33 -12.98 -15.68 9.94
CA ASN A 33 -12.82 -17.00 9.33
C ASN A 33 -12.67 -16.90 7.80
N GLU A 34 -13.51 -16.15 7.13
CA GLU A 34 -13.47 -15.92 5.68
C GLU A 34 -12.13 -15.30 5.27
N TYR A 35 -11.71 -14.24 5.97
CA TYR A 35 -10.45 -13.55 5.70
C TYR A 35 -9.25 -14.49 5.80
N TRP A 36 -9.12 -15.19 6.92
CA TRP A 36 -7.95 -16.04 7.17
C TRP A 36 -7.95 -17.30 6.30
N MET A 37 -9.11 -17.86 5.96
CA MET A 37 -9.20 -18.95 5.00
C MET A 37 -8.71 -18.51 3.62
N GLN A 38 -9.04 -17.31 3.18
CA GLN A 38 -8.55 -16.78 1.91
C GLN A 38 -7.05 -16.45 1.95
N VAL A 39 -6.54 -15.90 3.06
CA VAL A 39 -5.08 -15.71 3.25
C VAL A 39 -4.35 -17.04 3.13
N MET A 40 -4.87 -18.08 3.76
CA MET A 40 -4.27 -19.42 3.71
C MET A 40 -4.38 -20.06 2.32
N ASP A 41 -5.48 -19.86 1.61
CA ASP A 41 -5.63 -20.34 0.23
C ASP A 41 -4.60 -19.70 -0.70
N ILE A 42 -4.41 -18.37 -0.59
CA ILE A 42 -3.36 -17.67 -1.34
C ILE A 42 -1.97 -18.20 -0.97
N ALA A 43 -1.71 -18.39 0.32
CA ALA A 43 -0.42 -18.92 0.79
C ALA A 43 -0.15 -20.34 0.26
N CYS A 44 -1.16 -21.23 0.25
CA CYS A 44 -1.04 -22.60 -0.26
C CYS A 44 -0.79 -22.66 -1.78
N LYS A 45 -1.28 -21.68 -2.53
CA LYS A 45 -1.11 -21.60 -4.00
C LYS A 45 0.22 -20.99 -4.43
N ASN A 46 1.02 -20.48 -3.48
CA ASN A 46 2.26 -19.78 -3.80
C ASN A 46 3.47 -20.37 -3.09
N THR A 47 4.61 -20.37 -3.78
CA THR A 47 5.89 -20.77 -3.18
C THR A 47 6.46 -19.66 -2.28
N ILE A 48 7.30 -20.04 -1.32
CA ILE A 48 8.04 -19.09 -0.47
C ILE A 48 8.81 -18.08 -1.35
N ALA A 49 9.49 -18.56 -2.39
CA ALA A 49 10.25 -17.70 -3.30
C ALA A 49 9.36 -16.67 -4.02
N ARG A 50 8.13 -17.05 -4.41
CA ARG A 50 7.17 -16.12 -5.02
C ARG A 50 6.72 -15.03 -4.04
N ILE A 51 6.39 -15.41 -2.81
CA ILE A 51 5.98 -14.47 -1.76
C ILE A 51 7.15 -13.59 -1.33
N GLN A 52 8.35 -14.12 -1.24
CA GLN A 52 9.56 -13.38 -0.89
C GLN A 52 9.84 -12.22 -1.86
N LYS A 53 9.60 -12.41 -3.17
CA LYS A 53 9.69 -11.34 -4.17
C LYS A 53 8.73 -10.17 -3.89
N CYS A 54 7.62 -10.42 -3.20
CA CYS A 54 6.67 -9.38 -2.80
C CYS A 54 7.12 -8.59 -1.56
N ALA A 55 8.15 -9.03 -0.83
CA ALA A 55 8.61 -8.36 0.40
C ALA A 55 9.11 -6.92 0.17
N THR A 56 9.44 -6.57 -1.06
CA THR A 56 9.82 -5.20 -1.46
C THR A 56 8.72 -4.17 -1.17
N ILE A 57 7.44 -4.57 -1.08
CA ILE A 57 6.34 -3.69 -0.68
C ILE A 57 6.50 -3.14 0.75
N MET A 58 7.22 -3.86 1.60
CA MET A 58 7.56 -3.47 2.97
C MET A 58 8.92 -2.73 3.06
N GLY A 59 9.51 -2.35 1.93
CA GLY A 59 10.85 -1.75 1.89
C GLY A 59 11.99 -2.73 2.17
N LYS A 60 11.74 -4.04 2.08
CA LYS A 60 12.74 -5.10 2.22
C LYS A 60 13.35 -5.46 0.87
N LYS A 61 14.63 -5.86 0.86
CA LYS A 61 15.27 -6.44 -0.31
C LYS A 61 14.88 -7.92 -0.44
N GLU A 62 14.91 -8.47 -1.64
CA GLU A 62 14.64 -9.89 -1.87
C GLU A 62 15.66 -10.81 -1.15
N SER A 63 16.87 -10.31 -0.91
CA SER A 63 17.92 -11.02 -0.19
C SER A 63 17.81 -10.98 1.33
N ASP A 64 16.90 -10.17 1.88
CA ASP A 64 16.75 -10.03 3.32
C ASP A 64 16.15 -11.30 3.93
N GLN A 65 16.62 -11.66 5.13
CA GLN A 65 15.99 -12.71 5.92
C GLN A 65 14.65 -12.20 6.46
N LEU A 66 13.58 -12.85 6.07
CA LEU A 66 12.23 -12.49 6.47
C LEU A 66 11.76 -13.35 7.65
N LYS A 67 11.06 -12.72 8.58
CA LYS A 67 10.28 -13.43 9.59
C LYS A 67 9.04 -14.05 8.94
N VAL A 68 8.51 -15.15 9.49
CA VAL A 68 7.30 -15.80 8.98
C VAL A 68 6.13 -14.82 8.88
N SER A 69 5.95 -13.95 9.86
CA SER A 69 4.90 -12.90 9.81
C SER A 69 5.03 -11.96 8.61
N GLN A 70 6.24 -11.71 8.13
CA GLN A 70 6.49 -10.87 6.96
C GLN A 70 6.17 -11.60 5.64
N LEU A 71 6.15 -12.92 5.63
CA LEU A 71 5.67 -13.72 4.51
C LEU A 71 4.14 -13.71 4.41
N PHE A 72 3.43 -13.63 5.53
CA PHE A 72 1.97 -13.49 5.52
C PHE A 72 1.50 -12.14 5.00
N TYR A 73 2.28 -11.07 5.17
CA TYR A 73 1.85 -9.73 4.79
C TYR A 73 1.46 -9.59 3.32
N PRO A 74 2.24 -10.07 2.33
CA PRO A 74 1.83 -10.08 0.93
C PRO A 74 0.55 -10.90 0.67
N CYS A 75 0.37 -12.03 1.37
CA CYS A 75 -0.85 -12.82 1.25
C CYS A 75 -2.07 -12.06 1.78
N MET A 76 -1.93 -11.38 2.92
CA MET A 76 -2.99 -10.55 3.50
C MET A 76 -3.35 -9.39 2.56
N GLN A 77 -2.37 -8.66 2.03
CA GLN A 77 -2.63 -7.55 1.11
C GLN A 77 -3.25 -8.03 -0.21
N CYS A 78 -2.89 -9.22 -0.69
CA CYS A 78 -3.56 -9.84 -1.82
C CYS A 78 -5.01 -10.18 -1.48
N THR A 79 -5.25 -10.73 -0.29
CA THR A 79 -6.60 -11.05 0.21
C THR A 79 -7.48 -9.80 0.27
N ASP A 80 -6.97 -8.66 0.71
CA ASP A 80 -7.74 -7.42 0.86
C ASP A 80 -8.49 -7.04 -0.43
N VAL A 81 -7.89 -7.31 -1.58
CA VAL A 81 -8.49 -7.01 -2.90
C VAL A 81 -9.79 -7.80 -3.11
N PHE A 82 -9.78 -9.07 -2.76
CA PHE A 82 -10.93 -9.98 -2.96
C PHE A 82 -11.92 -9.92 -1.80
N PHE A 83 -11.42 -9.84 -0.58
CA PHE A 83 -12.22 -9.77 0.64
C PHE A 83 -13.09 -8.52 0.70
N LEU A 84 -12.65 -7.41 0.11
CA LEU A 84 -13.40 -6.17 0.00
C LEU A 84 -14.26 -6.10 -1.25
N ASP A 85 -14.25 -7.14 -2.09
CA ASP A 85 -15.05 -7.25 -3.32
C ASP A 85 -14.91 -5.99 -4.21
N VAL A 86 -13.67 -5.64 -4.54
CA VAL A 86 -13.38 -4.43 -5.30
C VAL A 86 -13.34 -4.70 -6.80
N ASP A 87 -14.01 -3.88 -7.59
CA ASP A 87 -13.92 -3.89 -9.06
C ASP A 87 -12.58 -3.33 -9.55
N ILE A 88 -12.08 -2.28 -8.87
CA ILE A 88 -10.84 -1.58 -9.21
C ILE A 88 -9.97 -1.43 -7.96
N CYS A 89 -8.77 -1.99 -8.00
CA CYS A 89 -7.75 -1.80 -6.99
C CYS A 89 -6.68 -0.82 -7.49
N GLN A 90 -6.51 0.31 -6.81
CA GLN A 90 -5.49 1.31 -7.15
C GLN A 90 -4.46 1.45 -6.04
N LEU A 91 -3.18 1.24 -6.37
CA LEU A 91 -2.04 1.36 -5.46
C LEU A 91 -0.83 2.01 -6.15
N GLY A 92 0.14 2.45 -5.36
CA GLY A 92 1.40 2.94 -5.89
C GLY A 92 2.22 1.85 -6.59
N LEU A 93 3.12 2.25 -7.50
CA LEU A 93 4.02 1.31 -8.21
C LEU A 93 4.90 0.49 -7.25
N ASP A 94 5.19 1.00 -6.07
CA ASP A 94 5.93 0.27 -5.04
C ASP A 94 5.18 -0.97 -4.53
N GLN A 95 3.85 -1.05 -4.73
CA GLN A 95 3.00 -2.18 -4.39
C GLN A 95 2.76 -3.16 -5.57
N ARG A 96 3.35 -2.89 -6.74
CA ARG A 96 3.08 -3.63 -7.97
C ARG A 96 3.30 -5.14 -7.85
N LYS A 97 4.28 -5.59 -7.07
CA LYS A 97 4.57 -7.03 -6.94
C LYS A 97 3.42 -7.81 -6.29
N VAL A 98 2.74 -7.23 -5.30
CA VAL A 98 1.53 -7.83 -4.72
C VAL A 98 0.34 -7.66 -5.65
N ASN A 99 0.23 -6.56 -6.38
CA ASN A 99 -0.79 -6.39 -7.40
C ASN A 99 -0.70 -7.48 -8.49
N MET A 100 0.52 -7.86 -8.88
CA MET A 100 0.72 -8.98 -9.80
C MET A 100 0.35 -10.33 -9.17
N LEU A 101 0.63 -10.52 -7.88
CA LEU A 101 0.17 -11.71 -7.14
C LEU A 101 -1.36 -11.81 -7.14
N ALA A 102 -2.06 -10.68 -6.93
CA ALA A 102 -3.51 -10.65 -6.98
C ALA A 102 -4.05 -11.00 -8.39
N ARG A 103 -3.41 -10.51 -9.45
CA ARG A 103 -3.79 -10.89 -10.82
C ARG A 103 -3.60 -12.38 -11.09
N GLU A 104 -2.46 -12.93 -10.69
CA GLU A 104 -2.17 -14.37 -10.83
C GLU A 104 -3.18 -15.21 -10.06
N TYR A 105 -3.55 -14.79 -8.85
CA TYR A 105 -4.58 -15.46 -8.06
C TYR A 105 -5.96 -15.38 -8.74
N ALA A 106 -6.30 -14.22 -9.32
CA ALA A 106 -7.56 -13.99 -10.00
C ALA A 106 -7.70 -14.77 -11.33
N ASP A 107 -6.62 -15.32 -11.88
CA ASP A 107 -6.69 -16.10 -13.14
C ASP A 107 -7.62 -17.30 -13.08
N ASN A 108 -7.91 -17.78 -11.86
CA ASN A 108 -8.83 -18.87 -11.59
C ASN A 108 -10.24 -18.42 -11.15
N LEU A 109 -10.51 -17.10 -11.17
CA LEU A 109 -11.78 -16.52 -10.76
C LEU A 109 -12.56 -16.02 -11.99
N GLU A 110 -13.89 -16.05 -11.90
CA GLU A 110 -14.77 -15.52 -12.95
C GLU A 110 -14.66 -14.00 -13.02
N ASP A 111 -14.76 -13.32 -11.87
CA ASP A 111 -14.66 -11.88 -11.76
C ASP A 111 -13.25 -11.46 -11.36
N LYS A 112 -12.57 -10.73 -12.26
CA LYS A 112 -11.19 -10.27 -12.07
C LYS A 112 -11.17 -8.77 -11.80
N PRO A 113 -10.61 -8.33 -10.66
CA PRO A 113 -10.49 -6.90 -10.40
C PRO A 113 -9.51 -6.25 -11.38
N ILE A 114 -9.81 -5.01 -11.75
CA ILE A 114 -8.90 -4.17 -12.53
C ILE A 114 -7.85 -3.61 -11.58
N ILE A 115 -6.57 -3.84 -11.90
CA ILE A 115 -5.47 -3.35 -11.10
C ILE A 115 -4.83 -2.14 -11.78
N VAL A 116 -4.89 -0.99 -11.10
CA VAL A 116 -4.29 0.27 -11.55
C VAL A 116 -3.09 0.61 -10.66
N SER A 117 -1.93 0.84 -11.25
CA SER A 117 -0.75 1.30 -10.55
C SER A 117 -0.39 2.72 -10.98
N HIS A 118 -0.21 3.63 -10.02
CA HIS A 118 0.20 5.01 -10.29
C HIS A 118 1.66 5.25 -9.88
N GLY A 119 2.31 6.21 -10.53
CA GLY A 119 3.67 6.63 -10.20
C GLY A 119 3.74 7.24 -8.79
N MET A 120 4.91 7.15 -8.18
CA MET A 120 5.20 7.76 -6.90
C MET A 120 5.79 9.16 -7.11
N ILE A 121 5.47 10.10 -6.22
CA ILE A 121 6.16 11.39 -6.17
C ILE A 121 7.52 11.14 -5.52
N SER A 122 8.58 11.56 -6.22
CA SER A 122 9.95 11.46 -5.72
C SER A 122 10.14 12.23 -4.41
N GLY A 123 11.08 11.77 -3.59
CA GLY A 123 11.53 12.55 -2.44
C GLY A 123 12.27 13.82 -2.87
N LEU A 124 12.45 14.74 -1.94
CA LEU A 124 13.10 16.04 -2.22
C LEU A 124 14.63 15.94 -2.28
N VAL A 125 15.20 14.82 -1.88
CA VAL A 125 16.65 14.59 -1.85
C VAL A 125 17.08 13.74 -3.04
N GLU A 126 18.25 14.01 -3.60
CA GLU A 126 18.81 13.26 -4.72
C GLU A 126 18.89 11.75 -4.43
N GLY A 127 18.53 10.94 -5.43
CA GLY A 127 18.54 9.46 -5.31
C GLY A 127 17.41 8.86 -4.50
N GLN A 128 16.45 9.65 -4.05
CA GLN A 128 15.32 9.19 -3.25
C GLN A 128 14.08 8.94 -4.12
N GLU A 129 13.67 7.67 -4.23
CA GLU A 129 12.54 7.27 -5.08
C GLU A 129 11.18 7.76 -4.56
N LYS A 130 11.03 7.90 -3.24
CA LYS A 130 9.80 8.38 -2.60
C LYS A 130 10.08 9.15 -1.32
N MET A 131 9.15 10.03 -0.95
CA MET A 131 9.19 10.74 0.33
C MET A 131 9.19 9.75 1.51
N SER A 132 9.97 10.05 2.55
CA SER A 132 10.12 9.18 3.72
C SER A 132 10.08 9.96 5.01
N LYS A 133 9.33 9.44 6.01
CA LYS A 133 9.27 10.03 7.36
C LYS A 133 10.59 9.93 8.12
N SER A 134 11.46 8.99 7.75
CA SER A 134 12.77 8.80 8.40
C SER A 134 13.77 9.91 8.09
N ASN A 135 13.53 10.69 7.04
CA ASN A 135 14.33 11.88 6.71
C ASN A 135 13.38 13.09 6.54
N PRO A 136 13.26 13.97 7.55
CA PRO A 136 12.37 15.12 7.52
C PRO A 136 12.60 16.09 6.34
N ASP A 137 13.84 16.20 5.86
CA ASP A 137 14.17 17.09 4.74
C ASP A 137 13.77 16.49 3.38
N SER A 138 13.41 15.22 3.34
CA SER A 138 13.06 14.51 2.12
C SER A 138 11.59 14.57 1.74
N ALA A 139 10.76 15.15 2.59
CA ALA A 139 9.32 15.14 2.43
C ALA A 139 8.68 16.44 2.93
N ILE A 140 7.56 16.81 2.32
CA ILE A 140 6.68 17.87 2.82
C ILE A 140 5.61 17.19 3.67
N PHE A 141 5.44 17.65 4.89
CA PHE A 141 4.43 17.16 5.83
C PHE A 141 3.26 18.13 5.92
N MET A 142 2.10 17.63 6.31
CA MET A 142 0.90 18.46 6.50
C MET A 142 1.04 19.47 7.64
N GLU A 143 1.94 19.20 8.57
CA GLU A 143 2.27 20.06 9.72
C GLU A 143 3.37 21.09 9.42
N ASP A 144 4.00 21.04 8.24
CA ASP A 144 5.02 21.99 7.85
C ASP A 144 4.42 23.41 7.72
N THR A 145 5.12 24.38 8.29
CA THR A 145 4.75 25.78 8.09
C THR A 145 5.07 26.23 6.65
N PRO A 146 4.45 27.29 6.13
CA PRO A 146 4.78 27.82 4.80
C PRO A 146 6.29 28.07 4.62
N LYS A 147 6.98 28.53 5.69
CA LYS A 147 8.43 28.75 5.68
C LYS A 147 9.23 27.45 5.59
N ASP A 148 8.77 26.40 6.26
CA ASP A 148 9.41 25.08 6.17
C ASP A 148 9.27 24.51 4.75
N VAL A 149 8.08 24.61 4.17
CA VAL A 149 7.83 24.18 2.77
C VAL A 149 8.73 24.96 1.81
N GLU A 150 8.80 26.31 1.94
CA GLU A 150 9.67 27.15 1.12
C GLU A 150 11.14 26.71 1.21
N ASN A 151 11.64 26.49 2.42
CA ASN A 151 13.01 26.04 2.67
C ASN A 151 13.29 24.67 2.08
N LYS A 152 12.36 23.71 2.22
CA LYS A 152 12.47 22.37 1.65
C LYS A 152 12.48 22.39 0.13
N ILE A 153 11.59 23.18 -0.49
CA ILE A 153 11.53 23.32 -1.95
C ILE A 153 12.80 23.99 -2.50
N LYS A 154 13.32 25.04 -1.84
CA LYS A 154 14.59 25.68 -2.26
C LYS A 154 15.79 24.72 -2.26
N LYS A 155 15.80 23.72 -1.39
CA LYS A 155 16.85 22.70 -1.28
C LYS A 155 16.57 21.46 -2.10
N ALA A 156 15.36 21.34 -2.66
CA ALA A 156 14.94 20.14 -3.38
C ALA A 156 15.80 19.90 -4.61
N PHE A 157 16.16 18.63 -4.82
CA PHE A 157 16.81 18.19 -6.05
C PHE A 157 15.77 18.10 -7.17
N CYS A 158 16.04 18.76 -8.27
CA CYS A 158 15.29 18.65 -9.51
C CYS A 158 16.19 18.06 -10.61
N LYS A 159 15.74 16.99 -11.25
CA LYS A 159 16.42 16.38 -12.40
C LYS A 159 16.17 17.19 -13.65
#